data_1dd821769a88a845490e1785ba3f516c
#
_entry.id   1dd821769a88a845490e1785ba3f516c
#
_cell.length_a   1.000
_cell.length_b   1.000
_cell.length_c   1.000
_cell.angle_alpha   90.00
_cell.angle_beta   90.00
_cell.angle_gamma   90.00
#
_symmetry.space_group_name_H-M   'P 1'
#
loop_
_entity.id
_entity.type
_entity.pdbx_description
1 polymer ?
#
loop_
_entity_poly.entity_id
_entity_poly.type
_entity_poly.pdbx_seq_one_letter_code
_entity_poly.pdbx_strand_id
1 'polypeptide(L)'
;MNCNTQNAKIASITEKTLIVGIDVGNEIHYARAFDWRNYEYSKKPLEFSNTEAGFLTFKAWVEDIAEKHGKTAVIPGMEPTGHYWFALGKFLQDNGMKPVHVNPHHVKKSKELDDNNPNKNDRKDPKTIAALVNEGRFSYPYIPTGIYAEIRSLSNLRFQTQEELTRIKNRIARWFSIYFPEYKDVYGDLKAVSGRMVLKVAPLPEDIRKLGVEGVNQIWRNAKLRGAGMKRAKTLVSAAEHSVGSKEAPEAARIELKNLLNDMDVYASRLEELLQGIEEKLKEIPYVDKLMNIKGIGMVTVSGFIAEVGDIGRFDNPKQLQKLAGYAIVANDSGKHNGESRISYRGRKRLRYVLYEAAISLIGKNAEFREIHEYYRTRKNNPLKKMQSVVAVACKILRIFYTILTKGVDYDAEKLMNDIRRPQIQAV
;
A
#
# COMPACT_ATOMS: atom_id res chain seq x y z
N MET A 1 19.54 12.08 1.44
CA MET A 1 19.19 13.36 2.07
C MET A 1 20.14 14.41 1.56
N ASN A 2 19.65 15.59 1.22
CA ASN A 2 20.53 16.69 0.87
C ASN A 2 21.24 17.12 2.17
N CYS A 3 22.56 17.28 2.18
CA CYS A 3 23.33 17.69 3.37
C CYS A 3 22.70 18.92 4.07
N ASN A 4 22.20 19.87 3.29
CA ASN A 4 21.52 21.05 3.80
C ASN A 4 20.27 20.72 4.66
N THR A 5 19.49 19.69 4.32
CA THR A 5 18.29 19.31 5.09
C THR A 5 18.66 18.61 6.41
N GLN A 6 19.75 17.84 6.45
CA GLN A 6 20.24 17.22 7.68
C GLN A 6 20.89 18.27 8.59
N ASN A 7 21.72 19.15 8.03
CA ASN A 7 22.33 20.24 8.77
C ASN A 7 21.30 21.19 9.38
N ALA A 8 20.21 21.50 8.67
CA ALA A 8 19.12 22.31 9.21
C ALA A 8 18.44 21.62 10.41
N LYS A 9 18.27 20.29 10.38
CA LYS A 9 17.72 19.54 11.52
C LYS A 9 18.69 19.52 12.70
N ILE A 10 19.98 19.31 12.46
CA ILE A 10 21.00 19.37 13.52
C ILE A 10 21.04 20.77 14.12
N ALA A 11 21.01 21.83 13.31
CA ALA A 11 21.00 23.20 13.78
C ALA A 11 19.75 23.59 14.60
N SER A 12 18.62 22.88 14.38
CA SER A 12 17.41 23.09 15.19
C SER A 12 17.48 22.44 16.59
N ILE A 13 18.46 21.58 16.83
CA ILE A 13 18.70 20.93 18.12
C ILE A 13 19.77 21.74 18.87
N THR A 14 19.35 22.38 19.95
CA THR A 14 20.20 23.30 20.74
C THR A 14 20.32 22.83 22.17
N GLU A 15 21.08 23.53 23.00
CA GLU A 15 21.19 23.28 24.43
C GLU A 15 19.83 23.33 25.14
N LYS A 16 18.86 24.06 24.58
CA LYS A 16 17.49 24.17 25.11
C LYS A 16 16.57 23.03 24.69
N THR A 17 17.08 22.09 23.92
CA THR A 17 16.29 20.96 23.38
C THR A 17 16.45 19.73 24.30
N LEU A 18 15.33 19.16 24.71
CA LEU A 18 15.23 17.82 25.29
C LEU A 18 14.89 16.82 24.21
N ILE A 19 15.72 15.81 24.05
CA ILE A 19 15.45 14.70 23.11
C ILE A 19 14.98 13.51 23.94
N VAL A 20 13.83 12.95 23.56
CA VAL A 20 13.27 11.77 24.21
C VAL A 20 13.19 10.65 23.19
N GLY A 21 14.04 9.65 23.34
CA GLY A 21 13.94 8.42 22.56
C GLY A 21 12.87 7.52 23.16
N ILE A 22 11.99 6.97 22.30
CA ILE A 22 10.87 6.14 22.71
C ILE A 22 10.87 4.85 21.90
N ASP A 23 10.97 3.71 22.58
CA ASP A 23 10.67 2.42 22.02
C ASP A 23 9.19 2.10 22.23
N VAL A 24 8.49 1.82 21.11
CA VAL A 24 7.03 1.72 21.11
C VAL A 24 6.60 0.27 21.06
N GLY A 25 6.02 -0.21 22.16
CA GLY A 25 5.39 -1.53 22.25
C GLY A 25 3.87 -1.50 22.10
N ASN A 26 3.25 -2.66 22.08
CA ASN A 26 1.80 -2.80 22.02
C ASN A 26 1.11 -2.33 23.32
N GLU A 27 1.62 -2.75 24.46
CA GLU A 27 1.03 -2.48 25.77
C GLU A 27 1.87 -1.50 26.58
N ILE A 28 3.19 -1.59 26.45
CA ILE A 28 4.16 -0.84 27.25
C ILE A 28 5.16 -0.18 26.31
N HIS A 29 5.48 1.06 26.61
CA HIS A 29 6.51 1.88 25.95
C HIS A 29 7.67 2.14 26.91
N TYR A 30 8.87 2.30 26.35
CA TYR A 30 10.08 2.67 27.11
C TYR A 30 10.62 4.01 26.60
N ALA A 31 10.94 4.93 27.49
CA ALA A 31 11.49 6.24 27.14
C ALA A 31 12.76 6.56 27.93
N ARG A 32 13.68 7.27 27.28
CA ARG A 32 14.88 7.86 27.89
C ARG A 32 15.07 9.29 27.39
N ALA A 33 15.60 10.16 28.23
CA ALA A 33 15.75 11.59 27.98
C ALA A 33 17.23 12.00 27.89
N PHE A 34 17.55 12.81 26.89
CA PHE A 34 18.93 13.22 26.55
C PHE A 34 19.00 14.70 26.20
N ASP A 35 20.19 15.27 26.36
CA ASP A 35 20.52 16.58 25.80
C ASP A 35 21.05 16.48 24.35
N TRP A 36 21.35 17.64 23.78
CA TRP A 36 21.91 17.79 22.43
C TRP A 36 23.30 17.14 22.24
N ARG A 37 24.01 16.79 23.34
CA ARG A 37 25.32 16.11 23.33
C ARG A 37 25.21 14.61 23.57
N ASN A 38 23.99 14.05 23.61
CA ASN A 38 23.68 12.67 24.06
C ASN A 38 23.98 12.41 25.55
N TYR A 39 24.06 13.46 26.39
CA TYR A 39 24.10 13.27 27.84
C TYR A 39 22.73 12.84 28.36
N GLU A 40 22.68 11.72 29.06
CA GLU A 40 21.43 11.15 29.57
C GLU A 40 21.00 11.74 30.89
N TYR A 41 19.76 12.22 30.97
CA TYR A 41 19.16 12.73 32.20
C TYR A 41 18.42 11.67 33.01
N SER A 42 17.99 10.59 32.36
CA SER A 42 17.26 9.49 32.98
C SER A 42 18.20 8.37 33.43
N LYS A 43 18.30 8.14 34.77
CA LYS A 43 19.10 7.02 35.33
C LYS A 43 18.57 5.64 34.90
N LYS A 44 17.24 5.54 34.71
CA LYS A 44 16.53 4.34 34.25
C LYS A 44 15.53 4.73 33.16
N PRO A 45 15.19 3.84 32.20
CA PRO A 45 14.13 4.12 31.28
C PRO A 45 12.80 4.29 32.02
N LEU A 46 12.01 5.28 31.63
CA LEU A 46 10.62 5.35 32.02
C LEU A 46 9.86 4.24 31.29
N GLU A 47 9.11 3.46 32.04
CA GLU A 47 8.15 2.49 31.54
C GLU A 47 6.75 3.07 31.69
N PHE A 48 5.95 3.09 30.61
CA PHE A 48 4.59 3.63 30.65
C PHE A 48 3.66 2.86 29.72
N SER A 49 2.41 2.71 30.11
CA SER A 49 1.41 1.93 29.37
C SER A 49 0.87 2.69 28.16
N ASN A 50 0.41 1.93 27.14
CA ASN A 50 -0.28 2.46 25.95
C ASN A 50 -1.74 2.80 26.31
N THR A 51 -1.92 3.67 27.30
CA THR A 51 -3.20 4.17 27.83
C THR A 51 -3.11 5.66 28.09
N GLU A 52 -4.25 6.35 28.25
CA GLU A 52 -4.29 7.77 28.60
C GLU A 52 -3.50 8.07 29.86
N ALA A 53 -3.67 7.26 30.91
CA ALA A 53 -2.94 7.41 32.17
C ALA A 53 -1.42 7.26 31.98
N GLY A 54 -0.99 6.29 31.16
CA GLY A 54 0.41 6.13 30.83
C GLY A 54 0.97 7.31 30.05
N PHE A 55 0.21 7.85 29.10
CA PHE A 55 0.61 9.03 28.32
C PHE A 55 0.71 10.30 29.19
N LEU A 56 -0.20 10.48 30.14
CA LEU A 56 -0.13 11.57 31.12
C LEU A 56 1.10 11.41 32.03
N THR A 57 1.40 10.19 32.47
CA THR A 57 2.63 9.89 33.25
C THR A 57 3.88 10.24 32.44
N PHE A 58 3.92 9.87 31.15
CA PHE A 58 5.01 10.23 30.25
C PHE A 58 5.14 11.75 30.10
N LYS A 59 4.03 12.47 29.90
CA LYS A 59 4.02 13.92 29.75
C LYS A 59 4.57 14.60 31.01
N ALA A 60 4.07 14.24 32.18
CA ALA A 60 4.53 14.80 33.47
C ALA A 60 6.03 14.55 33.69
N TRP A 61 6.53 13.35 33.33
CA TRP A 61 7.94 13.02 33.43
C TRP A 61 8.81 13.86 32.47
N VAL A 62 8.35 14.10 31.24
CA VAL A 62 9.05 14.96 30.29
C VAL A 62 9.09 16.40 30.75
N GLU A 63 7.98 16.92 31.28
CA GLU A 63 7.86 18.30 31.82
C GLU A 63 8.77 18.49 33.02
N ASP A 64 8.81 17.55 33.96
CA ASP A 64 9.71 17.60 35.14
C ASP A 64 11.20 17.64 34.73
N ILE A 65 11.62 16.82 33.79
CA ILE A 65 13.00 16.86 33.28
C ILE A 65 13.29 18.17 32.53
N ALA A 66 12.35 18.63 31.72
CA ALA A 66 12.52 19.87 30.97
C ALA A 66 12.68 21.07 31.89
N GLU A 67 11.86 21.17 32.95
CA GLU A 67 11.95 22.23 33.96
C GLU A 67 13.27 22.17 34.73
N LYS A 68 13.62 21.00 35.25
CA LYS A 68 14.87 20.80 36.03
C LYS A 68 16.14 21.17 35.28
N HIS A 69 16.12 20.99 33.96
CA HIS A 69 17.30 21.23 33.13
C HIS A 69 17.16 22.44 32.18
N GLY A 70 16.16 23.30 32.39
CA GLY A 70 15.96 24.53 31.62
C GLY A 70 15.72 24.30 30.12
N LYS A 71 15.03 23.21 29.77
CA LYS A 71 14.71 22.87 28.38
C LYS A 71 13.38 23.50 27.97
N THR A 72 13.36 24.15 26.83
CA THR A 72 12.18 24.85 26.32
C THR A 72 11.58 24.17 25.07
N ALA A 73 12.27 23.19 24.49
CA ALA A 73 11.81 22.44 23.37
C ALA A 73 11.97 20.92 23.60
N VAL A 74 10.98 20.13 23.19
CA VAL A 74 11.02 18.67 23.32
C VAL A 74 10.86 18.03 21.95
N ILE A 75 11.73 17.08 21.63
CA ILE A 75 11.67 16.27 20.41
C ILE A 75 11.51 14.79 20.80
N PRO A 76 10.27 14.25 20.82
CA PRO A 76 10.04 12.83 21.00
C PRO A 76 10.38 12.09 19.72
N GLY A 77 11.40 11.22 19.77
CA GLY A 77 11.79 10.35 18.65
C GLY A 77 11.31 8.92 18.87
N MET A 78 10.78 8.28 17.83
CA MET A 78 10.33 6.90 17.92
C MET A 78 10.63 6.13 16.64
N GLU A 79 10.78 4.80 16.78
CA GLU A 79 10.79 3.89 15.65
C GLU A 79 9.33 3.53 15.29
N PRO A 80 8.87 3.73 14.04
CA PRO A 80 7.49 3.43 13.64
C PRO A 80 7.26 1.92 13.47
N THR A 81 7.15 1.20 14.58
CA THR A 81 6.84 -0.23 14.58
C THR A 81 5.33 -0.45 14.40
N GLY A 82 4.93 -0.95 13.24
CA GLY A 82 3.53 -1.25 12.94
C GLY A 82 2.60 -0.04 13.13
N HIS A 83 1.54 -0.25 13.91
CA HIS A 83 0.51 0.74 14.23
C HIS A 83 0.57 1.22 15.70
N TYR A 84 1.42 0.63 16.53
CA TYR A 84 1.46 0.87 17.97
C TYR A 84 1.77 2.33 18.36
N TRP A 85 2.45 3.05 17.48
CA TRP A 85 2.81 4.46 17.71
C TRP A 85 1.68 5.46 17.43
N PHE A 86 0.56 5.05 16.79
CA PHE A 86 -0.49 5.98 16.35
C PHE A 86 -1.14 6.72 17.53
N ALA A 87 -1.54 6.01 18.58
CA ALA A 87 -2.17 6.60 19.74
C ALA A 87 -1.22 7.60 20.45
N LEU A 88 0.01 7.16 20.74
CA LEU A 88 1.02 8.02 21.35
C LEU A 88 1.36 9.21 20.43
N GLY A 89 1.56 8.99 19.14
CA GLY A 89 1.88 10.04 18.17
C GLY A 89 0.79 11.11 18.10
N LYS A 90 -0.48 10.73 18.15
CA LYS A 90 -1.61 11.65 18.20
C LYS A 90 -1.64 12.42 19.50
N PHE A 91 -1.51 11.74 20.65
CA PHE A 91 -1.44 12.38 21.96
C PHE A 91 -0.33 13.42 22.04
N LEU A 92 0.87 13.12 21.54
CA LEU A 92 2.00 14.05 21.52
C LEU A 92 1.68 15.30 20.70
N GLN A 93 1.08 15.13 19.50
CA GLN A 93 0.69 16.27 18.65
C GLN A 93 -0.37 17.14 19.32
N ASP A 94 -1.39 16.54 19.94
CA ASP A 94 -2.47 17.25 20.64
C ASP A 94 -1.95 18.03 21.86
N ASN A 95 -0.81 17.60 22.43
CA ASN A 95 -0.11 18.30 23.51
C ASN A 95 1.05 19.21 23.04
N GLY A 96 1.07 19.61 21.76
CA GLY A 96 2.04 20.57 21.23
C GLY A 96 3.45 20.01 21.01
N MET A 97 3.69 18.73 21.24
CA MET A 97 4.96 18.07 20.95
C MET A 97 5.01 17.61 19.50
N LYS A 98 6.15 17.75 18.86
CA LYS A 98 6.36 17.33 17.45
C LYS A 98 7.11 16.00 17.38
N PRO A 99 6.41 14.85 17.37
CA PRO A 99 7.08 13.56 17.29
C PRO A 99 7.83 13.41 15.98
N VAL A 100 8.96 12.72 16.02
CA VAL A 100 9.77 12.40 14.86
C VAL A 100 10.00 10.90 14.75
N HIS A 101 10.13 10.41 13.51
CA HIS A 101 10.42 9.01 13.24
C HIS A 101 11.87 8.80 12.79
N VAL A 102 12.52 7.84 13.41
CA VAL A 102 13.79 7.30 12.96
C VAL A 102 13.57 6.08 12.05
N ASN A 103 14.49 5.85 11.13
CA ASN A 103 14.36 4.72 10.21
C ASN A 103 14.74 3.42 10.93
N PRO A 104 13.89 2.37 10.95
CA PRO A 104 14.18 1.08 11.57
C PRO A 104 15.51 0.46 11.10
N HIS A 105 15.86 0.62 9.82
CA HIS A 105 17.14 0.16 9.32
C HIS A 105 18.33 0.87 9.97
N HIS A 106 18.22 2.17 10.24
CA HIS A 106 19.27 2.91 10.94
C HIS A 106 19.35 2.48 12.40
N VAL A 107 18.22 2.31 13.08
CA VAL A 107 18.18 1.80 14.46
C VAL A 107 18.91 0.46 14.56
N LYS A 108 18.56 -0.50 13.67
CA LYS A 108 19.22 -1.80 13.64
C LYS A 108 20.73 -1.68 13.41
N LYS A 109 21.16 -0.87 12.44
CA LYS A 109 22.60 -0.68 12.14
C LYS A 109 23.37 0.03 13.27
N SER A 110 22.76 1.04 13.91
CA SER A 110 23.40 1.74 15.02
C SER A 110 23.56 0.85 16.24
N LYS A 111 22.61 -0.05 16.52
CA LYS A 111 22.75 -1.06 17.58
C LYS A 111 23.94 -1.99 17.37
N GLU A 112 24.17 -2.41 16.11
CA GLU A 112 25.30 -3.27 15.74
C GLU A 112 26.65 -2.57 15.98
N LEU A 113 26.69 -1.22 15.95
CA LEU A 113 27.90 -0.42 16.20
C LEU A 113 28.17 -0.16 17.69
N ASP A 114 27.11 0.01 18.49
CA ASP A 114 27.24 0.36 19.91
C ASP A 114 27.56 -0.83 20.81
N ASP A 115 27.18 -2.04 20.42
CA ASP A 115 27.35 -3.22 21.24
C ASP A 115 27.59 -4.44 20.30
N ASN A 116 28.80 -4.96 20.30
CA ASN A 116 29.16 -6.17 19.54
C ASN A 116 28.39 -7.43 20.03
N ASN A 117 27.36 -7.21 20.85
CA ASN A 117 26.55 -8.24 21.48
C ASN A 117 25.13 -8.22 20.91
N PRO A 118 24.64 -9.25 20.20
CA PRO A 118 23.35 -9.27 19.52
C PRO A 118 22.14 -9.37 20.46
N ASN A 119 22.30 -9.11 21.75
CA ASN A 119 21.22 -9.18 22.73
C ASN A 119 20.16 -8.10 22.46
N LYS A 120 18.96 -8.56 22.14
CA LYS A 120 17.77 -7.70 22.02
C LYS A 120 17.35 -7.22 23.42
N ASN A 121 17.43 -5.91 23.67
CA ASN A 121 17.01 -5.33 24.93
C ASN A 121 16.23 -4.03 24.64
N ASP A 122 14.93 -4.10 24.75
CA ASP A 122 14.00 -3.00 24.48
C ASP A 122 14.28 -1.75 25.34
N ARG A 123 14.98 -1.93 26.47
CA ARG A 123 15.42 -0.83 27.34
C ARG A 123 16.61 -0.03 26.80
N LYS A 124 17.34 -0.55 25.82
CA LYS A 124 18.47 0.13 25.14
C LYS A 124 18.02 0.90 23.91
N ASP A 125 16.93 0.49 23.27
CA ASP A 125 16.43 1.04 22.02
C ASP A 125 16.14 2.54 22.07
N PRO A 126 15.56 3.10 23.15
CA PRO A 126 15.36 4.54 23.29
C PRO A 126 16.64 5.36 23.19
N LYS A 127 17.78 4.86 23.68
CA LYS A 127 19.08 5.54 23.58
C LYS A 127 19.54 5.68 22.12
N THR A 128 19.48 4.57 21.37
CA THR A 128 19.84 4.56 19.95
C THR A 128 18.94 5.47 19.13
N ILE A 129 17.63 5.48 19.44
CA ILE A 129 16.65 6.38 18.81
C ILE A 129 17.00 7.83 19.07
N ALA A 130 17.30 8.21 20.31
CA ALA A 130 17.69 9.57 20.68
C ALA A 130 18.99 10.01 19.97
N ALA A 131 19.99 9.15 19.90
CA ALA A 131 21.24 9.44 19.19
C ALA A 131 20.99 9.72 17.68
N LEU A 132 20.14 8.93 17.03
CA LEU A 132 19.77 9.15 15.63
C LEU A 132 19.00 10.47 15.44
N VAL A 133 18.16 10.87 16.40
CA VAL A 133 17.50 12.18 16.39
C VAL A 133 18.54 13.28 16.48
N ASN A 134 19.50 13.19 17.38
CA ASN A 134 20.59 14.14 17.56
C ASN A 134 21.43 14.35 16.28
N GLU A 135 21.66 13.25 15.55
CA GLU A 135 22.35 13.28 14.25
C GLU A 135 21.49 13.83 13.10
N GLY A 136 20.26 14.31 13.35
CA GLY A 136 19.33 14.79 12.32
C GLY A 136 18.80 13.69 11.39
N ARG A 137 18.96 12.41 11.76
CA ARG A 137 18.53 11.24 10.97
C ARG A 137 17.09 10.84 11.22
N PHE A 138 16.20 11.80 11.24
CA PHE A 138 14.78 11.60 11.48
C PHE A 138 13.89 12.19 10.38
N SER A 139 12.62 11.85 10.42
CA SER A 139 11.58 12.44 9.57
C SER A 139 10.35 12.76 10.40
N TYR A 140 9.61 13.79 9.99
CA TYR A 140 8.30 14.09 10.60
C TYR A 140 7.27 13.10 10.05
N PRO A 141 6.52 12.38 10.90
CA PRO A 141 5.46 11.51 10.46
C PRO A 141 4.31 12.32 9.86
N TYR A 142 3.74 11.78 8.80
CA TYR A 142 2.47 12.27 8.30
C TYR A 142 1.35 11.37 8.82
N ILE A 143 0.52 11.91 9.69
CA ILE A 143 -0.70 11.28 10.18
C ILE A 143 -1.84 11.93 9.40
N PRO A 144 -2.52 11.19 8.50
CA PRO A 144 -3.65 11.74 7.78
C PRO A 144 -4.80 12.03 8.74
N THR A 145 -5.50 13.14 8.50
CA THR A 145 -6.68 13.58 9.25
C THR A 145 -7.86 13.81 8.30
N GLY A 146 -9.07 13.89 8.84
CA GLY A 146 -10.27 14.17 8.06
C GLY A 146 -10.45 13.22 6.89
N ILE A 147 -10.79 13.76 5.72
CA ILE A 147 -11.08 13.00 4.49
C ILE A 147 -9.94 12.09 4.05
N TYR A 148 -8.67 12.50 4.25
CA TYR A 148 -7.51 11.69 3.88
C TYR A 148 -7.32 10.48 4.80
N ALA A 149 -7.71 10.58 6.07
CA ALA A 149 -7.72 9.44 6.99
C ALA A 149 -8.80 8.43 6.59
N GLU A 150 -10.00 8.89 6.26
CA GLU A 150 -11.10 8.06 5.80
C GLU A 150 -10.73 7.28 4.52
N ILE A 151 -10.27 7.99 3.48
CA ILE A 151 -9.87 7.36 2.21
C ILE A 151 -8.73 6.35 2.44
N ARG A 152 -7.79 6.66 3.32
CA ARG A 152 -6.70 5.74 3.63
C ARG A 152 -7.22 4.46 4.30
N SER A 153 -8.13 4.59 5.26
CA SER A 153 -8.72 3.44 5.96
C SER A 153 -9.57 2.59 5.02
N LEU A 154 -10.45 3.20 4.24
CA LEU A 154 -11.29 2.52 3.24
C LEU A 154 -10.44 1.82 2.17
N SER A 155 -9.42 2.49 1.63
CA SER A 155 -8.52 1.90 0.64
C SER A 155 -7.71 0.73 1.21
N ASN A 156 -7.32 0.78 2.48
CA ASN A 156 -6.64 -0.31 3.16
C ASN A 156 -7.57 -1.52 3.33
N LEU A 157 -8.80 -1.30 3.80
CA LEU A 157 -9.82 -2.35 3.94
C LEU A 157 -10.15 -2.97 2.58
N ARG A 158 -10.36 -2.14 1.55
CA ARG A 158 -10.59 -2.63 0.19
C ARG A 158 -9.45 -3.53 -0.31
N PHE A 159 -8.21 -3.15 -0.05
CA PHE A 159 -7.06 -3.94 -0.47
C PHE A 159 -7.03 -5.29 0.25
N GLN A 160 -7.23 -5.32 1.56
CA GLN A 160 -7.32 -6.55 2.34
C GLN A 160 -8.47 -7.45 1.86
N THR A 161 -9.66 -6.86 1.67
CA THR A 161 -10.85 -7.57 1.15
C THR A 161 -10.59 -8.18 -0.23
N GLN A 162 -9.89 -7.45 -1.11
CA GLN A 162 -9.50 -7.96 -2.43
C GLN A 162 -8.49 -9.11 -2.35
N GLU A 163 -7.54 -9.05 -1.42
CA GLU A 163 -6.59 -10.15 -1.20
C GLU A 163 -7.31 -11.42 -0.70
N GLU A 164 -8.22 -11.29 0.27
CA GLU A 164 -9.02 -12.42 0.76
C GLU A 164 -9.89 -13.02 -0.37
N LEU A 165 -10.57 -12.17 -1.15
CA LEU A 165 -11.34 -12.64 -2.29
C LEU A 165 -10.47 -13.40 -3.31
N THR A 166 -9.24 -12.97 -3.51
CA THR A 166 -8.29 -13.66 -4.38
C THR A 166 -7.86 -15.01 -3.79
N ARG A 167 -7.62 -15.09 -2.50
CA ARG A 167 -7.32 -16.36 -1.81
C ARG A 167 -8.47 -17.35 -1.91
N ILE A 168 -9.71 -16.88 -1.70
CA ILE A 168 -10.92 -17.72 -1.85
C ILE A 168 -11.02 -18.25 -3.28
N LYS A 169 -10.86 -17.40 -4.30
CA LYS A 169 -10.87 -17.83 -5.71
C LYS A 169 -9.81 -18.88 -6.02
N ASN A 170 -8.60 -18.73 -5.48
CA ASN A 170 -7.54 -19.71 -5.64
C ASN A 170 -7.87 -21.06 -4.97
N ARG A 171 -8.51 -21.02 -3.78
CA ARG A 171 -8.98 -22.24 -3.10
C ARG A 171 -10.06 -22.93 -3.91
N ILE A 172 -11.02 -22.19 -4.50
CA ILE A 172 -12.04 -22.76 -5.37
C ILE A 172 -11.40 -23.37 -6.64
N ALA A 173 -10.42 -22.70 -7.24
CA ALA A 173 -9.70 -23.22 -8.39
C ALA A 173 -8.97 -24.54 -8.06
N ARG A 174 -8.35 -24.63 -6.87
CA ARG A 174 -7.78 -25.88 -6.36
C ARG A 174 -8.85 -26.95 -6.17
N TRP A 175 -10.00 -26.62 -5.59
CA TRP A 175 -11.11 -27.54 -5.39
C TRP A 175 -11.57 -28.13 -6.72
N PHE A 176 -11.73 -27.32 -7.78
CA PHE A 176 -12.06 -27.79 -9.11
C PHE A 176 -11.02 -28.77 -9.66
N SER A 177 -9.74 -28.46 -9.49
CA SER A 177 -8.66 -29.35 -9.96
C SER A 177 -8.71 -30.75 -9.32
N ILE A 178 -9.32 -30.87 -8.13
CA ILE A 178 -9.46 -32.13 -7.40
C ILE A 178 -10.75 -32.86 -7.73
N TYR A 179 -11.87 -32.12 -7.72
CA TYR A 179 -13.20 -32.75 -7.71
C TYR A 179 -13.98 -32.57 -9.00
N PHE A 180 -13.71 -31.53 -9.80
CA PHE A 180 -14.40 -31.26 -11.05
C PHE A 180 -13.51 -30.48 -12.05
N PRO A 181 -12.43 -31.08 -12.56
CA PRO A 181 -11.49 -30.38 -13.45
C PRO A 181 -12.12 -29.89 -14.77
N GLU A 182 -13.14 -30.59 -15.27
CA GLU A 182 -13.83 -30.25 -16.52
C GLU A 182 -14.75 -29.02 -16.40
N TYR A 183 -15.03 -28.54 -15.19
CA TYR A 183 -15.87 -27.36 -14.99
C TYR A 183 -15.35 -26.13 -15.75
N LYS A 184 -14.03 -25.94 -15.79
CA LYS A 184 -13.40 -24.83 -16.49
C LYS A 184 -13.62 -24.84 -18.01
N ASP A 185 -13.82 -26.01 -18.62
CA ASP A 185 -14.07 -26.15 -20.04
C ASP A 185 -15.49 -25.70 -20.40
N VAL A 186 -16.42 -25.74 -19.43
CA VAL A 186 -17.79 -25.27 -19.57
C VAL A 186 -17.93 -23.77 -19.33
N TYR A 187 -17.25 -23.26 -18.32
CA TYR A 187 -17.43 -21.88 -17.81
C TYR A 187 -16.19 -20.99 -17.86
N GLY A 188 -15.01 -21.54 -18.08
CA GLY A 188 -13.74 -20.81 -18.07
C GLY A 188 -13.32 -20.34 -16.69
N ASP A 189 -14.20 -19.61 -16.00
CA ASP A 189 -13.94 -19.09 -14.65
C ASP A 189 -15.21 -19.04 -13.76
N LEU A 190 -15.06 -18.55 -12.53
CA LEU A 190 -16.15 -18.40 -11.56
C LEU A 190 -17.05 -17.17 -11.79
N LYS A 191 -16.84 -16.37 -12.84
CA LYS A 191 -17.65 -15.18 -13.09
C LYS A 191 -19.05 -15.53 -13.55
N ALA A 192 -19.22 -16.71 -14.19
CA ALA A 192 -20.51 -17.15 -14.67
C ALA A 192 -21.49 -17.40 -13.52
N VAL A 193 -22.48 -16.54 -13.37
CA VAL A 193 -23.52 -16.64 -12.35
C VAL A 193 -24.27 -17.98 -12.48
N SER A 194 -24.59 -18.41 -13.71
CA SER A 194 -25.26 -19.67 -13.98
C SER A 194 -24.52 -20.89 -13.42
N GLY A 195 -23.21 -20.93 -13.57
CA GLY A 195 -22.39 -22.01 -13.02
C GLY A 195 -22.39 -22.03 -11.50
N ARG A 196 -22.19 -20.87 -10.86
CA ARG A 196 -22.23 -20.76 -9.38
C ARG A 196 -23.58 -21.17 -8.79
N MET A 197 -24.68 -20.82 -9.46
CA MET A 197 -26.03 -21.22 -9.00
C MET A 197 -26.18 -22.73 -8.95
N VAL A 198 -25.70 -23.45 -9.96
CA VAL A 198 -25.76 -24.92 -9.95
C VAL A 198 -24.86 -25.49 -8.88
N LEU A 199 -23.61 -25.00 -8.75
CA LEU A 199 -22.66 -25.48 -7.72
C LEU A 199 -23.13 -25.28 -6.29
N LYS A 200 -23.94 -24.26 -6.01
CA LYS A 200 -24.54 -24.05 -4.67
C LYS A 200 -25.56 -25.14 -4.31
N VAL A 201 -26.21 -25.73 -5.32
CA VAL A 201 -27.23 -26.79 -5.13
C VAL A 201 -26.62 -28.17 -5.32
N ALA A 202 -25.78 -28.33 -6.34
CA ALA A 202 -25.15 -29.57 -6.77
C ALA A 202 -23.64 -29.36 -6.94
N PRO A 203 -22.85 -29.43 -5.84
CA PRO A 203 -21.41 -29.14 -5.87
C PRO A 203 -20.58 -30.13 -6.69
N LEU A 204 -20.88 -31.41 -6.59
CA LEU A 204 -20.07 -32.48 -7.20
C LEU A 204 -20.64 -32.93 -8.56
N PRO A 205 -19.80 -33.49 -9.45
CA PRO A 205 -20.26 -34.07 -10.70
C PRO A 205 -21.43 -35.08 -10.52
N GLU A 206 -21.38 -35.90 -9.49
CA GLU A 206 -22.47 -36.86 -9.21
C GLU A 206 -23.81 -36.19 -8.86
N ASP A 207 -23.76 -35.03 -8.18
CA ASP A 207 -24.97 -34.27 -7.82
C ASP A 207 -25.58 -33.64 -9.08
N ILE A 208 -24.74 -33.12 -9.98
CA ILE A 208 -25.15 -32.56 -11.28
C ILE A 208 -25.78 -33.66 -12.16
N ARG A 209 -25.19 -34.85 -12.19
CA ARG A 209 -25.76 -35.98 -12.90
C ARG A 209 -27.13 -36.39 -12.36
N LYS A 210 -27.30 -36.41 -11.03
CA LYS A 210 -28.58 -36.70 -10.39
C LYS A 210 -29.66 -35.67 -10.73
N LEU A 211 -29.29 -34.39 -10.84
CA LEU A 211 -30.24 -33.35 -11.28
C LEU A 211 -30.64 -33.50 -12.76
N GLY A 212 -29.75 -33.99 -13.60
CA GLY A 212 -29.96 -34.05 -15.03
C GLY A 212 -30.08 -32.70 -15.72
N VAL A 213 -30.32 -32.73 -17.03
CA VAL A 213 -30.38 -31.50 -17.84
C VAL A 213 -31.56 -30.63 -17.47
N GLU A 214 -32.70 -31.22 -17.22
CA GLU A 214 -33.93 -30.52 -16.83
C GLU A 214 -33.79 -29.87 -15.45
N GLY A 215 -33.24 -30.57 -14.47
CA GLY A 215 -32.99 -30.04 -13.13
C GLY A 215 -32.05 -28.86 -13.13
N VAL A 216 -30.94 -28.95 -13.87
CA VAL A 216 -30.00 -27.83 -14.04
C VAL A 216 -30.67 -26.63 -14.70
N ASN A 217 -31.43 -26.84 -15.77
CA ASN A 217 -32.14 -25.77 -16.46
C ASN A 217 -33.24 -25.13 -15.57
N GLN A 218 -33.90 -25.94 -14.74
CA GLN A 218 -34.93 -25.45 -13.81
C GLN A 218 -34.37 -24.51 -12.72
N ILE A 219 -33.15 -24.76 -12.22
CA ILE A 219 -32.44 -23.82 -11.31
C ILE A 219 -32.35 -22.44 -11.94
N TRP A 220 -31.96 -22.34 -13.20
CA TRP A 220 -31.82 -21.06 -13.90
C TRP A 220 -33.18 -20.39 -14.19
N ARG A 221 -34.19 -21.18 -14.55
CA ARG A 221 -35.53 -20.66 -14.78
C ARG A 221 -36.14 -20.10 -13.51
N ASN A 222 -36.04 -20.79 -12.39
CA ASN A 222 -36.53 -20.32 -11.09
C ASN A 222 -35.88 -18.98 -10.70
N ALA A 223 -34.61 -18.80 -11.03
CA ALA A 223 -33.88 -17.55 -10.81
C ALA A 223 -34.08 -16.50 -11.91
N LYS A 224 -34.97 -16.76 -12.90
CA LYS A 224 -35.24 -15.87 -14.07
C LYS A 224 -33.94 -15.44 -14.79
N LEU A 225 -32.91 -16.33 -14.83
CA LEU A 225 -31.62 -16.03 -15.41
C LEU A 225 -31.72 -16.08 -16.94
N ARG A 226 -31.37 -14.95 -17.59
CA ARG A 226 -31.29 -14.89 -19.06
C ARG A 226 -29.91 -15.36 -19.54
N GLY A 227 -29.85 -15.99 -20.74
CA GLY A 227 -28.61 -16.43 -21.36
C GLY A 227 -28.06 -17.79 -20.89
N ALA A 228 -28.77 -18.48 -19.98
CA ALA A 228 -28.51 -19.88 -19.65
C ALA A 228 -29.75 -20.71 -20.00
N GLY A 229 -29.57 -21.88 -20.61
CA GLY A 229 -30.67 -22.73 -21.10
C GLY A 229 -30.22 -24.16 -21.39
N MET A 230 -31.11 -24.94 -22.00
CA MET A 230 -30.96 -26.38 -22.24
C MET A 230 -29.60 -26.76 -22.86
N LYS A 231 -29.12 -25.98 -23.85
CA LYS A 231 -27.81 -26.26 -24.48
C LYS A 231 -26.68 -26.28 -23.49
N ARG A 232 -26.61 -25.24 -22.61
CA ARG A 232 -25.57 -25.13 -21.56
C ARG A 232 -25.77 -26.17 -20.45
N ALA A 233 -27.01 -26.51 -20.11
CA ALA A 233 -27.30 -27.58 -19.18
C ALA A 233 -26.78 -28.93 -19.68
N LYS A 234 -27.03 -29.26 -20.98
CA LYS A 234 -26.48 -30.46 -21.61
C LYS A 234 -24.96 -30.51 -21.55
N THR A 235 -24.28 -29.40 -21.87
CA THR A 235 -22.82 -29.32 -21.79
C THR A 235 -22.29 -29.57 -20.37
N LEU A 236 -22.95 -28.98 -19.37
CA LEU A 236 -22.52 -29.14 -17.95
C LEU A 236 -22.76 -30.59 -17.47
N VAL A 237 -23.92 -31.17 -17.77
CA VAL A 237 -24.22 -32.54 -17.37
C VAL A 237 -23.28 -33.53 -18.08
N SER A 238 -23.01 -33.33 -19.38
CA SER A 238 -22.04 -34.16 -20.10
C SER A 238 -20.63 -34.05 -19.52
N ALA A 239 -20.17 -32.85 -19.13
CA ALA A 239 -18.89 -32.69 -18.42
C ALA A 239 -18.88 -33.42 -17.08
N ALA A 240 -19.99 -33.42 -16.35
CA ALA A 240 -20.13 -34.14 -15.09
C ALA A 240 -20.18 -35.68 -15.28
N GLU A 241 -20.73 -36.17 -16.37
CA GLU A 241 -20.76 -37.62 -16.72
C GLU A 241 -19.37 -38.18 -16.99
N HIS A 242 -18.49 -37.38 -17.60
CA HIS A 242 -17.15 -37.79 -17.99
C HIS A 242 -16.06 -37.27 -17.04
N SER A 243 -16.45 -36.75 -15.89
CA SER A 243 -15.49 -36.18 -14.96
C SER A 243 -14.54 -37.20 -14.36
N VAL A 244 -13.25 -36.87 -14.41
CA VAL A 244 -12.14 -37.63 -13.78
C VAL A 244 -11.84 -37.15 -12.35
N GLY A 245 -12.67 -36.23 -11.82
CA GLY A 245 -12.50 -35.71 -10.48
C GLY A 245 -12.53 -36.79 -9.40
N SER A 246 -11.87 -36.53 -8.26
CA SER A 246 -11.84 -37.43 -7.12
C SER A 246 -13.25 -37.67 -6.59
N LYS A 247 -13.52 -38.92 -6.22
CA LYS A 247 -14.76 -39.36 -5.55
C LYS A 247 -14.60 -39.52 -4.05
N GLU A 248 -13.40 -39.31 -3.54
CA GLU A 248 -13.07 -39.48 -2.11
C GLU A 248 -13.59 -38.29 -1.28
N ALA A 249 -14.03 -38.59 -0.07
CA ALA A 249 -14.55 -37.61 0.89
C ALA A 249 -15.63 -36.64 0.33
N PRO A 250 -16.70 -37.13 -0.32
CA PRO A 250 -17.67 -36.29 -1.01
C PRO A 250 -18.39 -35.30 -0.09
N GLU A 251 -18.69 -35.67 1.15
CA GLU A 251 -19.36 -34.77 2.09
C GLU A 251 -18.47 -33.60 2.48
N ALA A 252 -17.19 -33.84 2.75
CA ALA A 252 -16.24 -32.77 3.04
C ALA A 252 -16.07 -31.83 1.84
N ALA A 253 -16.01 -32.38 0.63
CA ALA A 253 -15.91 -31.61 -0.62
C ALA A 253 -17.13 -30.71 -0.85
N ARG A 254 -18.36 -31.20 -0.55
CA ARG A 254 -19.61 -30.40 -0.62
C ARG A 254 -19.58 -29.24 0.38
N ILE A 255 -19.22 -29.52 1.62
CA ILE A 255 -19.11 -28.50 2.68
C ILE A 255 -18.07 -27.45 2.30
N GLU A 256 -16.88 -27.87 1.85
CA GLU A 256 -15.81 -26.95 1.46
C GLU A 256 -16.26 -26.01 0.34
N LEU A 257 -16.79 -26.54 -0.76
CA LEU A 257 -17.20 -25.68 -1.87
C LEU A 257 -18.33 -24.72 -1.49
N LYS A 258 -19.32 -25.21 -0.76
CA LYS A 258 -20.44 -24.39 -0.28
C LYS A 258 -19.93 -23.20 0.55
N ASN A 259 -19.03 -23.45 1.50
CA ASN A 259 -18.45 -22.40 2.34
C ASN A 259 -17.63 -21.41 1.49
N LEU A 260 -16.78 -21.89 0.58
CA LEU A 260 -15.98 -21.04 -0.29
C LEU A 260 -16.85 -20.16 -1.22
N LEU A 261 -17.94 -20.67 -1.75
CA LEU A 261 -18.86 -19.88 -2.58
C LEU A 261 -19.61 -18.83 -1.76
N ASN A 262 -20.02 -19.16 -0.53
CA ASN A 262 -20.62 -18.19 0.37
C ASN A 262 -19.64 -17.10 0.78
N ASP A 263 -18.42 -17.48 1.17
CA ASP A 263 -17.34 -16.51 1.48
C ASP A 263 -17.06 -15.59 0.29
N MET A 264 -17.00 -16.14 -0.92
CA MET A 264 -16.79 -15.34 -2.13
C MET A 264 -17.89 -14.29 -2.32
N ASP A 265 -19.16 -14.65 -2.12
CA ASP A 265 -20.28 -13.71 -2.25
C ASP A 265 -20.24 -12.63 -1.15
N VAL A 266 -19.93 -13.01 0.10
CA VAL A 266 -19.78 -12.07 1.21
C VAL A 266 -18.65 -11.08 0.95
N TYR A 267 -17.48 -11.56 0.53
CA TYR A 267 -16.35 -10.67 0.26
C TYR A 267 -16.55 -9.81 -1.01
N ALA A 268 -17.30 -10.30 -1.99
CA ALA A 268 -17.68 -9.49 -3.16
C ALA A 268 -18.61 -8.34 -2.74
N SER A 269 -19.62 -8.61 -1.92
CA SER A 269 -20.55 -7.57 -1.40
C SER A 269 -19.80 -6.53 -0.54
N ARG A 270 -18.91 -6.97 0.35
CA ARG A 270 -18.05 -6.05 1.13
C ARG A 270 -17.19 -5.17 0.24
N LEU A 271 -16.67 -5.72 -0.85
CA LEU A 271 -15.87 -4.96 -1.80
C LEU A 271 -16.69 -3.87 -2.50
N GLU A 272 -17.93 -4.16 -2.87
CA GLU A 272 -18.87 -3.18 -3.46
C GLU A 272 -19.20 -2.05 -2.49
N GLU A 273 -19.51 -2.38 -1.23
CA GLU A 273 -19.76 -1.41 -0.17
C GLU A 273 -18.54 -0.47 0.05
N LEU A 274 -17.33 -1.04 0.12
CA LEU A 274 -16.11 -0.25 0.27
C LEU A 274 -15.83 0.65 -0.94
N LEU A 275 -16.14 0.18 -2.15
CA LEU A 275 -15.99 0.97 -3.36
C LEU A 275 -16.98 2.14 -3.39
N GLN A 276 -18.22 1.93 -2.95
CA GLN A 276 -19.20 3.00 -2.83
C GLN A 276 -18.76 4.06 -1.80
N GLY A 277 -18.33 3.64 -0.61
CA GLY A 277 -17.82 4.56 0.41
C GLY A 277 -16.58 5.35 -0.06
N ILE A 278 -15.68 4.71 -0.82
CA ILE A 278 -14.54 5.40 -1.44
C ILE A 278 -15.02 6.44 -2.46
N GLU A 279 -15.99 6.10 -3.31
CA GLU A 279 -16.50 7.01 -4.32
C GLU A 279 -17.11 8.28 -3.70
N GLU A 280 -17.91 8.12 -2.64
CA GLU A 280 -18.49 9.24 -1.91
C GLU A 280 -17.41 10.17 -1.35
N LYS A 281 -16.38 9.60 -0.72
CA LYS A 281 -15.28 10.37 -0.13
C LYS A 281 -14.37 11.02 -1.16
N LEU A 282 -14.18 10.43 -2.31
CA LEU A 282 -13.37 11.03 -3.38
C LEU A 282 -14.00 12.30 -3.95
N LYS A 283 -15.34 12.43 -3.95
CA LYS A 283 -16.06 13.63 -4.41
C LYS A 283 -15.75 14.87 -3.57
N GLU A 284 -15.32 14.67 -2.32
CA GLU A 284 -14.95 15.76 -1.40
C GLU A 284 -13.55 16.33 -1.69
N ILE A 285 -12.71 15.63 -2.49
CA ILE A 285 -11.34 16.08 -2.80
C ILE A 285 -11.33 16.85 -4.12
N PRO A 286 -10.80 18.08 -4.13
CA PRO A 286 -10.73 18.90 -5.34
C PRO A 286 -9.98 18.21 -6.48
N TYR A 287 -10.49 18.35 -7.70
CA TYR A 287 -9.87 17.91 -8.96
C TYR A 287 -9.68 16.41 -9.16
N VAL A 288 -10.26 15.58 -8.31
CA VAL A 288 -10.22 14.11 -8.45
C VAL A 288 -10.96 13.64 -9.70
N ASP A 289 -12.07 14.29 -10.03
CA ASP A 289 -12.83 14.08 -11.26
C ASP A 289 -11.95 14.20 -12.51
N LYS A 290 -11.07 15.19 -12.56
CA LYS A 290 -10.11 15.39 -13.66
C LYS A 290 -9.11 14.25 -13.82
N LEU A 291 -8.72 13.59 -12.73
CA LEU A 291 -7.89 12.39 -12.81
C LEU A 291 -8.67 11.22 -13.41
N MET A 292 -9.93 11.05 -13.04
CA MET A 292 -10.78 9.94 -13.53
C MET A 292 -11.16 10.12 -15.00
N ASN A 293 -11.10 11.34 -15.56
CA ASN A 293 -11.30 11.61 -16.97
C ASN A 293 -10.15 11.08 -17.86
N ILE A 294 -9.02 10.72 -17.30
CA ILE A 294 -7.91 10.12 -18.06
C ILE A 294 -8.27 8.68 -18.44
N LYS A 295 -8.43 8.41 -19.74
CA LYS A 295 -8.77 7.06 -20.23
C LYS A 295 -7.76 6.03 -19.74
N GLY A 296 -8.21 5.09 -18.92
CA GLY A 296 -7.38 4.04 -18.31
C GLY A 296 -7.06 4.26 -16.85
N ILE A 297 -7.44 5.41 -16.29
CA ILE A 297 -7.42 5.66 -14.83
C ILE A 297 -8.84 5.45 -14.28
N GLY A 298 -8.94 4.73 -13.18
CA GLY A 298 -10.20 4.47 -12.50
C GLY A 298 -10.12 4.82 -11.02
N MET A 299 -11.28 4.79 -10.36
CA MET A 299 -11.47 5.11 -8.95
C MET A 299 -10.47 4.39 -8.04
N VAL A 300 -10.22 3.10 -8.28
CA VAL A 300 -9.28 2.29 -7.48
C VAL A 300 -7.85 2.82 -7.55
N THR A 301 -7.42 3.31 -8.72
CA THR A 301 -6.10 3.92 -8.89
C THR A 301 -6.01 5.24 -8.16
N VAL A 302 -7.03 6.10 -8.33
CA VAL A 302 -7.06 7.44 -7.72
C VAL A 302 -7.15 7.34 -6.21
N SER A 303 -8.06 6.52 -5.67
CA SER A 303 -8.19 6.31 -4.23
C SER A 303 -6.92 5.70 -3.61
N GLY A 304 -6.32 4.72 -4.28
CA GLY A 304 -5.06 4.13 -3.84
C GLY A 304 -3.90 5.12 -3.83
N PHE A 305 -3.83 6.01 -4.81
CA PHE A 305 -2.85 7.10 -4.85
C PHE A 305 -3.05 8.07 -3.69
N ILE A 306 -4.28 8.57 -3.50
CA ILE A 306 -4.61 9.53 -2.44
C ILE A 306 -4.42 8.90 -1.05
N ALA A 307 -4.80 7.64 -0.86
CA ALA A 307 -4.59 6.92 0.39
C ALA A 307 -3.10 6.87 0.81
N GLU A 308 -2.21 6.73 -0.16
CA GLU A 308 -0.77 6.65 0.10
C GLU A 308 -0.10 8.02 0.19
N VAL A 309 -0.56 8.97 -0.61
CA VAL A 309 0.01 10.32 -0.66
C VAL A 309 -0.59 11.24 0.42
N GLY A 310 -1.90 11.15 0.66
CA GLY A 310 -2.64 12.10 1.49
C GLY A 310 -2.79 13.44 0.80
N ASP A 311 -2.77 14.52 1.57
CA ASP A 311 -2.82 15.87 1.03
C ASP A 311 -1.62 16.14 0.11
N ILE A 312 -1.92 16.47 -1.14
CA ILE A 312 -0.91 16.76 -2.16
C ILE A 312 -0.20 18.09 -1.89
N GLY A 313 -0.87 19.03 -1.22
CA GLY A 313 -0.32 20.36 -0.91
C GLY A 313 0.91 20.35 0.00
N ARG A 314 1.17 19.24 0.69
CA ARG A 314 2.37 19.06 1.53
C ARG A 314 3.66 18.80 0.74
N PHE A 315 3.58 18.70 -0.59
CA PHE A 315 4.75 18.46 -1.44
C PHE A 315 5.05 19.67 -2.32
N ASP A 316 6.27 20.16 -2.28
CA ASP A 316 6.71 21.31 -3.07
C ASP A 316 6.87 20.97 -4.56
N ASN A 317 7.15 19.71 -4.87
CA ASN A 317 7.39 19.27 -6.24
C ASN A 317 7.21 17.76 -6.43
N PRO A 318 6.97 17.29 -7.66
CA PRO A 318 6.72 15.86 -7.93
C PRO A 318 7.93 14.94 -7.69
N LYS A 319 9.16 15.48 -7.57
CA LYS A 319 10.35 14.65 -7.22
C LYS A 319 10.24 14.12 -5.78
N GLN A 320 9.61 14.86 -4.88
CA GLN A 320 9.36 14.39 -3.51
C GLN A 320 8.40 13.18 -3.50
N LEU A 321 7.35 13.21 -4.33
CA LEU A 321 6.45 12.07 -4.52
C LEU A 321 7.17 10.87 -5.15
N GLN A 322 8.03 11.12 -6.14
CA GLN A 322 8.82 10.08 -6.79
C GLN A 322 9.74 9.37 -5.76
N LYS A 323 10.33 10.16 -4.85
CA LYS A 323 11.10 9.62 -3.72
C LYS A 323 10.23 8.84 -2.74
N LEU A 324 9.02 9.36 -2.42
CA LEU A 324 8.05 8.67 -1.56
C LEU A 324 7.63 7.31 -2.14
N ALA A 325 7.46 7.21 -3.47
CA ALA A 325 7.17 5.97 -4.17
C ALA A 325 8.37 5.01 -4.26
N GLY A 326 9.59 5.48 -3.94
CA GLY A 326 10.82 4.72 -4.09
C GLY A 326 11.27 4.57 -5.56
N TYR A 327 10.86 5.49 -6.42
CA TYR A 327 11.26 5.57 -7.83
C TYR A 327 12.48 6.46 -8.07
N ALA A 328 13.11 6.99 -7.03
CA ALA A 328 14.37 7.71 -7.18
C ALA A 328 15.43 6.74 -7.73
N ILE A 329 16.16 7.19 -8.74
CA ILE A 329 17.25 6.41 -9.34
C ILE A 329 18.44 6.45 -8.39
N VAL A 330 19.05 5.30 -8.17
CA VAL A 330 20.29 5.13 -7.41
C VAL A 330 21.35 4.64 -8.37
N ALA A 331 22.43 5.41 -8.48
CA ALA A 331 23.65 4.98 -9.17
C ALA A 331 24.37 3.92 -8.33
N ASN A 332 25.01 2.98 -9.00
CA ASN A 332 25.86 1.97 -8.38
C ASN A 332 27.31 2.13 -8.90
N ASP A 333 27.81 3.37 -8.77
CA ASP A 333 29.12 3.73 -9.28
C ASP A 333 30.16 3.65 -8.14
N SER A 334 31.24 2.96 -8.36
CA SER A 334 32.39 2.92 -7.46
C SER A 334 33.70 3.06 -8.26
N GLY A 335 34.39 4.16 -8.12
CA GLY A 335 35.62 4.42 -8.84
C GLY A 335 35.45 4.33 -10.36
N LYS A 336 36.15 3.41 -11.02
CA LYS A 336 36.07 3.17 -12.49
C LYS A 336 34.87 2.27 -12.88
N HIS A 337 34.10 1.72 -11.93
CA HIS A 337 33.01 0.84 -12.21
C HIS A 337 31.66 1.60 -12.27
N ASN A 338 31.11 1.70 -13.48
CA ASN A 338 29.77 2.24 -13.70
C ASN A 338 28.76 1.08 -13.72
N GLY A 339 28.09 0.84 -12.59
CA GLY A 339 27.08 -0.19 -12.47
C GLY A 339 25.72 0.21 -13.04
N GLU A 340 24.83 -0.75 -13.22
CA GLU A 340 23.46 -0.49 -13.72
C GLU A 340 22.66 0.34 -12.70
N SER A 341 22.18 1.51 -13.14
CA SER A 341 21.30 2.37 -12.34
C SER A 341 19.93 1.71 -12.16
N ARG A 342 19.43 1.72 -10.95
CA ARG A 342 18.09 1.14 -10.60
C ARG A 342 17.31 2.05 -9.67
N ILE A 343 16.01 1.81 -9.57
CA ILE A 343 15.17 2.52 -8.59
C ILE A 343 15.54 2.11 -7.17
N SER A 344 15.39 3.04 -6.23
CA SER A 344 15.83 2.84 -4.84
C SER A 344 15.05 1.77 -4.08
N TYR A 345 13.81 1.49 -4.46
CA TYR A 345 12.82 0.72 -3.71
C TYR A 345 12.56 1.22 -2.27
N ARG A 346 13.30 2.23 -1.81
CA ARG A 346 13.15 2.84 -0.47
C ARG A 346 12.03 3.85 -0.51
N GLY A 347 10.82 3.40 -0.17
CA GLY A 347 9.61 4.21 -0.19
C GLY A 347 8.37 3.36 0.03
N ARG A 348 7.19 3.95 -0.12
CA ARG A 348 5.91 3.28 0.09
C ARG A 348 5.66 2.22 -0.97
N LYS A 349 5.72 0.95 -0.58
CA LYS A 349 5.54 -0.20 -1.47
C LYS A 349 4.18 -0.16 -2.17
N ARG A 350 3.11 0.20 -1.44
CA ARG A 350 1.75 0.26 -1.99
C ARG A 350 1.58 1.38 -3.00
N LEU A 351 2.14 2.58 -2.75
CA LEU A 351 2.14 3.67 -3.74
C LEU A 351 2.81 3.23 -5.04
N ARG A 352 3.95 2.58 -4.93
CA ARG A 352 4.68 2.04 -6.09
C ARG A 352 3.84 1.01 -6.86
N TYR A 353 3.14 0.12 -6.14
CA TYR A 353 2.24 -0.86 -6.74
C TYR A 353 1.07 -0.19 -7.48
N VAL A 354 0.38 0.77 -6.86
CA VAL A 354 -0.73 1.51 -7.48
C VAL A 354 -0.29 2.21 -8.76
N LEU A 355 0.86 2.88 -8.74
CA LEU A 355 1.40 3.56 -9.91
C LEU A 355 1.84 2.58 -11.01
N TYR A 356 2.34 1.42 -10.64
CA TYR A 356 2.68 0.36 -11.58
C TYR A 356 1.43 -0.19 -12.29
N GLU A 357 0.37 -0.53 -11.55
CA GLU A 357 -0.90 -0.97 -12.09
C GLU A 357 -1.54 0.11 -13.00
N ALA A 358 -1.47 1.38 -12.58
CA ALA A 358 -1.90 2.50 -13.40
C ALA A 358 -1.13 2.56 -14.73
N ALA A 359 0.19 2.36 -14.71
CA ALA A 359 1.01 2.36 -15.91
C ALA A 359 0.65 1.22 -16.87
N ILE A 360 0.43 0.01 -16.34
CA ILE A 360 -0.03 -1.13 -17.15
C ILE A 360 -1.39 -0.85 -17.80
N SER A 361 -2.34 -0.31 -17.01
CA SER A 361 -3.68 0.05 -17.51
C SER A 361 -3.62 1.11 -18.61
N LEU A 362 -2.83 2.17 -18.40
CA LEU A 362 -2.67 3.24 -19.39
C LEU A 362 -1.97 2.78 -20.66
N ILE A 363 -0.89 2.01 -20.57
CA ILE A 363 -0.21 1.44 -21.75
C ILE A 363 -1.18 0.58 -22.56
N GLY A 364 -2.08 -0.16 -21.91
CA GLY A 364 -3.07 -0.99 -22.58
C GLY A 364 -4.24 -0.22 -23.20
N LYS A 365 -4.70 0.87 -22.57
CA LYS A 365 -5.98 1.52 -22.89
C LYS A 365 -5.88 2.93 -23.48
N ASN A 366 -4.73 3.58 -23.36
CA ASN A 366 -4.50 4.96 -23.79
C ASN A 366 -3.41 5.01 -24.86
N ALA A 367 -3.69 5.65 -25.99
CA ALA A 367 -2.81 5.65 -27.16
C ALA A 367 -1.49 6.38 -26.90
N GLU A 368 -1.56 7.53 -26.23
CA GLU A 368 -0.40 8.39 -25.94
C GLU A 368 0.60 7.67 -25.01
N PHE A 369 0.10 7.01 -23.98
CA PHE A 369 0.96 6.25 -23.07
C PHE A 369 1.55 4.99 -23.70
N ARG A 370 0.85 4.38 -24.65
CA ARG A 370 1.38 3.29 -25.46
C ARG A 370 2.54 3.78 -26.33
N GLU A 371 2.36 4.91 -27.03
CA GLU A 371 3.39 5.52 -27.88
C GLU A 371 4.64 5.89 -27.04
N ILE A 372 4.46 6.48 -25.85
CA ILE A 372 5.55 6.78 -24.92
C ILE A 372 6.28 5.51 -24.48
N HIS A 373 5.54 4.45 -24.17
CA HIS A 373 6.13 3.17 -23.80
C HIS A 373 6.99 2.58 -24.91
N GLU A 374 6.48 2.59 -26.13
CA GLU A 374 7.21 2.13 -27.31
C GLU A 374 8.44 3.00 -27.60
N TYR A 375 8.29 4.32 -27.57
CA TYR A 375 9.40 5.25 -27.71
C TYR A 375 10.53 4.96 -26.72
N TYR A 376 10.23 4.77 -25.44
CA TYR A 376 11.27 4.45 -24.46
C TYR A 376 11.99 3.13 -24.74
N ARG A 377 11.33 2.19 -25.38
CA ARG A 377 11.90 0.88 -25.73
C ARG A 377 12.71 0.88 -27.02
N THR A 378 12.40 1.79 -27.94
CA THR A 378 12.96 1.80 -29.32
C THR A 378 13.87 2.99 -29.62
N ARG A 379 13.96 3.99 -28.73
CA ARG A 379 14.82 5.17 -28.92
C ARG A 379 16.28 4.75 -29.10
N LYS A 380 17.01 5.48 -29.98
CA LYS A 380 18.42 5.20 -30.30
C LYS A 380 19.34 5.24 -29.08
N ASN A 381 19.17 6.27 -28.23
CA ASN A 381 20.01 6.48 -27.08
C ASN A 381 19.35 5.89 -25.82
N ASN A 382 20.02 4.92 -25.19
CA ASN A 382 19.61 4.27 -23.96
C ASN A 382 18.17 3.69 -24.04
N PRO A 383 17.90 2.69 -24.92
CA PRO A 383 16.61 2.03 -24.97
C PRO A 383 16.34 1.29 -23.65
N LEU A 384 15.12 1.41 -23.15
CA LEU A 384 14.74 0.81 -21.88
C LEU A 384 14.21 -0.61 -22.05
N LYS A 385 14.52 -1.51 -21.12
CA LYS A 385 13.87 -2.81 -21.00
C LYS A 385 12.37 -2.61 -20.71
N LYS A 386 11.52 -3.59 -21.03
CA LYS A 386 10.05 -3.51 -20.88
C LYS A 386 9.64 -2.98 -19.49
N MET A 387 10.19 -3.56 -18.42
CA MET A 387 9.84 -3.16 -17.04
C MET A 387 10.38 -1.78 -16.68
N GLN A 388 11.56 -1.40 -17.16
CA GLN A 388 12.10 -0.06 -16.96
C GLN A 388 11.22 1.01 -17.62
N SER A 389 10.71 0.73 -18.82
CA SER A 389 9.78 1.62 -19.51
C SER A 389 8.46 1.78 -18.75
N VAL A 390 7.88 0.70 -18.18
CA VAL A 390 6.69 0.78 -17.32
C VAL A 390 6.94 1.67 -16.10
N VAL A 391 8.10 1.55 -15.45
CA VAL A 391 8.48 2.41 -14.33
C VAL A 391 8.64 3.87 -14.77
N ALA A 392 9.20 4.14 -15.94
CA ALA A 392 9.30 5.49 -16.49
C ALA A 392 7.91 6.10 -16.74
N VAL A 393 6.98 5.32 -17.28
CA VAL A 393 5.55 5.71 -17.43
C VAL A 393 4.93 5.98 -16.06
N ALA A 394 5.15 5.13 -15.06
CA ALA A 394 4.65 5.36 -13.68
C ALA A 394 5.17 6.68 -13.09
N CYS A 395 6.42 7.04 -13.35
CA CYS A 395 6.97 8.34 -12.95
C CYS A 395 6.30 9.51 -13.69
N LYS A 396 5.91 9.35 -14.96
CA LYS A 396 5.15 10.37 -15.69
C LYS A 396 3.73 10.54 -15.11
N ILE A 397 3.03 9.44 -14.84
CA ILE A 397 1.71 9.44 -14.19
C ILE A 397 1.76 10.22 -12.88
N LEU A 398 2.75 9.96 -12.05
CA LEU A 398 2.94 10.65 -10.79
C LEU A 398 3.05 12.17 -10.97
N ARG A 399 3.80 12.64 -11.99
CA ARG A 399 3.92 14.07 -12.31
C ARG A 399 2.61 14.67 -12.81
N ILE A 400 1.86 13.92 -13.63
CA ILE A 400 0.54 14.34 -14.12
C ILE A 400 -0.43 14.48 -12.95
N PHE A 401 -0.52 13.47 -12.08
CA PHE A 401 -1.39 13.51 -10.90
C PHE A 401 -1.05 14.68 -9.99
N TYR A 402 0.25 14.89 -9.73
CA TYR A 402 0.69 16.07 -8.97
C TYR A 402 0.23 17.37 -9.60
N THR A 403 0.42 17.54 -10.91
CA THR A 403 0.07 18.78 -11.60
C THR A 403 -1.44 19.02 -11.60
N ILE A 404 -2.25 18.00 -11.86
CA ILE A 404 -3.70 18.11 -11.86
C ILE A 404 -4.22 18.46 -10.47
N LEU A 405 -3.80 17.73 -9.45
CA LEU A 405 -4.27 17.93 -8.07
C LEU A 405 -3.80 19.24 -7.44
N THR A 406 -2.66 19.80 -7.88
CA THR A 406 -2.15 21.08 -7.35
C THR A 406 -2.64 22.30 -8.11
N LYS A 407 -2.87 22.18 -9.43
CA LYS A 407 -3.19 23.32 -10.30
C LYS A 407 -4.63 23.31 -10.82
N GLY A 408 -5.38 22.24 -10.63
CA GLY A 408 -6.75 22.10 -11.13
C GLY A 408 -6.86 22.13 -12.66
N VAL A 409 -5.79 21.77 -13.38
CA VAL A 409 -5.78 21.72 -14.85
C VAL A 409 -6.26 20.38 -15.35
N ASP A 410 -6.80 20.32 -16.57
CA ASP A 410 -7.18 19.09 -17.21
C ASP A 410 -5.96 18.35 -17.80
N TYR A 411 -6.12 17.07 -18.07
CA TYR A 411 -5.12 16.28 -18.76
C TYR A 411 -4.99 16.74 -20.23
N ASP A 412 -3.78 17.03 -20.64
CA ASP A 412 -3.41 17.48 -21.97
C ASP A 412 -2.49 16.46 -22.65
N ALA A 413 -3.06 15.75 -23.63
CA ALA A 413 -2.35 14.72 -24.38
C ALA A 413 -1.22 15.31 -25.27
N GLU A 414 -1.43 16.47 -25.88
CA GLU A 414 -0.42 17.11 -26.75
C GLU A 414 0.79 17.53 -25.92
N LYS A 415 0.54 18.13 -24.76
CA LYS A 415 1.61 18.51 -23.83
C LYS A 415 2.41 17.30 -23.33
N LEU A 416 1.73 16.18 -23.10
CA LEU A 416 2.40 14.92 -22.73
C LEU A 416 3.31 14.42 -23.86
N MET A 417 2.83 14.50 -25.11
CA MET A 417 3.54 13.99 -26.29
C MET A 417 4.70 14.91 -26.73
N ASN A 418 4.65 16.19 -26.39
CA ASN A 418 5.74 17.13 -26.70
C ASN A 418 7.09 16.69 -26.12
N ASP A 419 7.09 15.96 -25.01
CA ASP A 419 8.32 15.45 -24.39
C ASP A 419 9.08 14.43 -25.26
N ILE A 420 8.41 13.69 -26.14
CA ILE A 420 9.02 12.69 -27.03
C ILE A 420 9.14 13.20 -28.48
N ARG A 421 8.41 14.25 -28.84
CA ARG A 421 8.42 14.87 -30.16
C ARG A 421 9.39 16.04 -30.30
N ARG A 422 10.01 16.49 -29.19
CA ARG A 422 11.04 17.53 -29.25
C ARG A 422 12.17 17.05 -30.15
N PRO A 423 12.59 17.87 -31.16
CA PRO A 423 13.79 17.57 -31.90
C PRO A 423 14.94 17.48 -30.89
N GLN A 424 15.76 16.43 -31.01
CA GLN A 424 16.99 16.32 -30.22
C GLN A 424 17.79 17.59 -30.51
N ILE A 425 17.84 18.51 -29.55
CA ILE A 425 18.82 19.62 -29.61
C ILE A 425 20.16 18.90 -29.61
N GLN A 426 20.83 18.89 -30.75
CA GLN A 426 22.20 18.45 -30.88
C GLN A 426 23.00 19.30 -29.91
N ALA A 427 23.52 18.67 -28.86
CA ALA A 427 24.54 19.32 -28.06
C ALA A 427 25.73 19.57 -28.99
N VAL A 428 25.97 20.84 -29.29
CA VAL A 428 27.16 21.34 -29.93
C VAL A 428 28.29 21.31 -28.92
#